data_367d7d1ec52309e0cae763282b956d71
#
_entry.id   367d7d1ec52309e0cae763282b956d71
#
_cell.length_a   1.000
_cell.length_b   1.000
_cell.length_c   1.000
_cell.angle_alpha   90.00
_cell.angle_beta   90.00
_cell.angle_gamma   90.00
#
_symmetry.space_group_name_H-M   'P 1'
#
loop_
_entity.id
_entity.type
_entity.pdbx_description
1 polymer ?
#
loop_
_entity_poly.entity_id
_entity_poly.type
_entity_poly.pdbx_seq_one_letter_code
_entity_poly.pdbx_strand_id
1 'polypeptide(L)'
;METAMLLFDKVTKRYTDNIVALNDVTFGINKGEFSFLVGPSGAGKTTLMRLLIREEIPTSGNIVFDKIEVPKLPNKLLPKYRQRLGIVFQDLRLLESKTLEENIKFSLEILGKDDKEIKETTEYLLELVKLQDRRNLFPVQLSGGEQQRGAIARALANNPELLVADEPTGNLDPDSSFQVLDILNSINRGGTTVLVITHDREIVNKLKTRVIRMDEGKIISDTKGEYDTIVRPAKETSKIDSNIKIGDEADTEFEQKKEEEVEYDSEMDKLDKRTLQKFLDAKITSINLILNLTEDDLLNLKIVKKEKKELEKFLKEYLNNNKCKKDDKKQNS
;
A
#
# COMPACT_ATOMS: atom_id res chain seq x y z
N MET A 1 24.76 -6.78 5.64
CA MET A 1 23.52 -6.57 4.87
C MET A 1 22.57 -7.69 5.29
N GLU A 2 21.50 -7.35 5.98
CA GLU A 2 20.42 -8.32 6.22
C GLU A 2 19.88 -8.75 4.85
N THR A 3 19.92 -10.06 4.59
CA THR A 3 19.40 -10.60 3.33
C THR A 3 17.89 -10.49 3.34
N ALA A 4 17.31 -9.76 2.41
CA ALA A 4 15.86 -9.66 2.25
C ALA A 4 15.23 -11.06 2.21
N MET A 5 14.09 -11.24 2.91
CA MET A 5 13.32 -12.48 2.88
C MET A 5 12.71 -12.73 1.50
N LEU A 6 12.18 -11.68 0.88
CA LEU A 6 11.68 -11.68 -0.50
C LEU A 6 12.47 -10.65 -1.31
N LEU A 7 12.97 -11.04 -2.45
CA LEU A 7 13.67 -10.16 -3.39
C LEU A 7 13.15 -10.39 -4.81
N PHE A 8 12.71 -9.33 -5.45
CA PHE A 8 12.54 -9.23 -6.89
C PHE A 8 13.77 -8.53 -7.45
N ASP A 9 14.48 -9.17 -8.36
CA ASP A 9 15.73 -8.67 -8.96
C ASP A 9 15.57 -8.56 -10.47
N LYS A 10 15.41 -7.33 -10.98
CA LYS A 10 15.25 -6.98 -12.40
C LYS A 10 14.18 -7.81 -13.11
N VAL A 11 13.06 -8.04 -12.45
CA VAL A 11 11.99 -8.90 -12.93
C VAL A 11 11.22 -8.22 -14.06
N THR A 12 11.20 -8.89 -15.22
CA THR A 12 10.39 -8.48 -16.37
C THR A 12 9.39 -9.58 -16.71
N LYS A 13 8.14 -9.22 -16.96
CA LYS A 13 7.10 -10.13 -17.45
C LYS A 13 6.42 -9.56 -18.67
N ARG A 14 6.52 -10.30 -19.79
CA ARG A 14 5.84 -10.01 -21.05
C ARG A 14 4.83 -11.11 -21.33
N TYR A 15 3.61 -10.76 -21.68
CA TYR A 15 2.58 -11.71 -22.12
C TYR A 15 2.57 -11.85 -23.64
N THR A 16 2.76 -10.75 -24.35
CA THR A 16 2.91 -10.67 -25.80
C THR A 16 3.94 -9.59 -26.10
N ASP A 17 4.37 -9.46 -27.35
CA ASP A 17 5.35 -8.45 -27.77
C ASP A 17 4.92 -7.01 -27.38
N ASN A 18 3.62 -6.77 -27.32
CA ASN A 18 3.05 -5.46 -27.04
C ASN A 18 2.58 -5.27 -25.58
N ILE A 19 2.53 -6.34 -24.74
CA ILE A 19 2.04 -6.28 -23.37
C ILE A 19 3.15 -6.61 -22.39
N VAL A 20 3.77 -5.58 -21.82
CA VAL A 20 4.79 -5.70 -20.78
C VAL A 20 4.13 -5.37 -19.45
N ALA A 21 3.80 -6.39 -18.65
CA ALA A 21 3.14 -6.22 -17.36
C ALA A 21 4.09 -5.79 -16.25
N LEU A 22 5.36 -6.24 -16.31
CA LEU A 22 6.44 -5.83 -15.41
C LEU A 22 7.69 -5.52 -16.24
N ASN A 23 8.39 -4.44 -15.90
CA ASN A 23 9.57 -3.97 -16.62
C ASN A 23 10.67 -3.58 -15.64
N ASP A 24 11.66 -4.46 -15.50
CA ASP A 24 12.85 -4.27 -14.65
C ASP A 24 12.52 -3.96 -13.18
N VAL A 25 11.57 -4.71 -12.60
CA VAL A 25 11.11 -4.52 -11.24
C VAL A 25 12.13 -5.05 -10.24
N THR A 26 12.62 -4.16 -9.36
CA THR A 26 13.58 -4.50 -8.31
C THR A 26 13.14 -3.92 -6.97
N PHE A 27 12.87 -4.78 -5.98
CA PHE A 27 12.67 -4.41 -4.57
C PHE A 27 12.83 -5.66 -3.70
N GLY A 28 13.07 -5.44 -2.40
CA GLY A 28 13.12 -6.53 -1.42
C GLY A 28 12.25 -6.24 -0.21
N ILE A 29 11.79 -7.26 0.51
CA ILE A 29 11.04 -7.19 1.77
C ILE A 29 11.81 -7.97 2.82
N ASN A 30 12.03 -7.37 3.99
CA ASN A 30 12.73 -8.01 5.10
C ASN A 30 11.80 -8.92 5.92
N LYS A 31 12.35 -9.86 6.65
CA LYS A 31 11.58 -10.72 7.55
C LYS A 31 10.90 -9.87 8.64
N GLY A 32 9.63 -10.13 8.92
CA GLY A 32 8.83 -9.41 9.91
C GLY A 32 8.43 -8.00 9.49
N GLU A 33 8.71 -7.59 8.26
CA GLU A 33 8.33 -6.28 7.73
C GLU A 33 6.85 -6.22 7.36
N PHE A 34 6.20 -5.08 7.64
CA PHE A 34 4.89 -4.73 7.09
C PHE A 34 5.08 -3.73 5.96
N SER A 35 4.67 -4.07 4.75
CA SER A 35 4.85 -3.23 3.57
C SER A 35 3.57 -3.13 2.75
N PHE A 36 3.37 -1.97 2.13
CA PHE A 36 2.35 -1.78 1.11
C PHE A 36 2.96 -1.78 -0.29
N LEU A 37 2.31 -2.46 -1.23
CA LEU A 37 2.53 -2.31 -2.66
C LEU A 37 1.34 -1.58 -3.26
N VAL A 38 1.55 -0.34 -3.70
CA VAL A 38 0.48 0.54 -4.17
C VAL A 38 0.64 0.93 -5.64
N GLY A 39 -0.45 1.25 -6.29
CA GLY A 39 -0.46 1.71 -7.67
C GLY A 39 -1.84 1.62 -8.30
N PRO A 40 -2.04 2.28 -9.46
CA PRO A 40 -3.32 2.24 -10.16
C PRO A 40 -3.67 0.82 -10.64
N SER A 41 -4.93 0.63 -11.05
CA SER A 41 -5.33 -0.61 -11.74
C SER A 41 -4.48 -0.79 -12.99
N GLY A 42 -4.08 -2.04 -13.27
CA GLY A 42 -3.19 -2.33 -14.39
C GLY A 42 -1.70 -2.05 -14.18
N ALA A 43 -1.27 -1.53 -13.02
CA ALA A 43 0.15 -1.27 -12.73
C ALA A 43 1.04 -2.53 -12.67
N GLY A 44 0.47 -3.75 -12.70
CA GLY A 44 1.23 -5.00 -12.65
C GLY A 44 1.20 -5.71 -11.28
N LYS A 45 0.49 -5.18 -10.28
CA LYS A 45 0.46 -5.72 -8.91
C LYS A 45 0.01 -7.19 -8.84
N THR A 46 -1.07 -7.53 -9.49
CA THR A 46 -1.57 -8.92 -9.56
C THR A 46 -0.61 -9.86 -10.32
N THR A 47 0.07 -9.36 -11.37
CA THR A 47 1.11 -10.13 -12.07
C THR A 47 2.27 -10.44 -11.13
N LEU A 48 2.70 -9.47 -10.31
CA LEU A 48 3.75 -9.66 -9.33
C LEU A 48 3.38 -10.75 -8.32
N MET A 49 2.14 -10.75 -7.81
CA MET A 49 1.65 -11.80 -6.92
C MET A 49 1.63 -13.18 -7.60
N ARG A 50 1.16 -13.28 -8.86
CA ARG A 50 1.16 -14.56 -9.62
C ARG A 50 2.55 -15.11 -9.83
N LEU A 51 3.53 -14.24 -10.05
CA LEU A 51 4.94 -14.65 -10.14
C LEU A 51 5.47 -15.15 -8.80
N LEU A 52 5.13 -14.46 -7.69
CA LEU A 52 5.51 -14.86 -6.35
C LEU A 52 5.00 -16.26 -6.00
N ILE A 53 3.71 -16.54 -6.23
CA ILE A 53 3.16 -17.87 -5.96
C ILE A 53 3.54 -18.93 -7.01
N ARG A 54 4.37 -18.55 -7.98
CA ARG A 54 4.81 -19.41 -9.07
C ARG A 54 3.64 -19.99 -9.89
N GLU A 55 2.56 -19.22 -10.03
CA GLU A 55 1.50 -19.47 -11.00
C GLU A 55 1.99 -19.13 -12.43
N GLU A 56 2.87 -18.14 -12.50
CA GLU A 56 3.57 -17.73 -13.72
C GLU A 56 5.09 -17.69 -13.49
N ILE A 57 5.85 -17.62 -14.60
CA ILE A 57 7.30 -17.48 -14.60
C ILE A 57 7.65 -16.10 -15.21
N PRO A 58 8.64 -15.38 -14.67
CA PRO A 58 9.13 -14.15 -15.28
C PRO A 58 9.76 -14.42 -16.65
N THR A 59 9.72 -13.45 -17.55
CA THR A 59 10.41 -13.49 -18.85
C THR A 59 11.91 -13.32 -18.65
N SER A 60 12.32 -12.46 -17.71
CA SER A 60 13.72 -12.28 -17.29
C SER A 60 13.77 -11.78 -15.84
N GLY A 61 14.97 -11.78 -15.26
CA GLY A 61 15.19 -11.46 -13.85
C GLY A 61 14.97 -12.64 -12.93
N ASN A 62 15.07 -12.43 -11.64
CA ASN A 62 14.94 -13.49 -10.62
C ASN A 62 14.03 -13.08 -9.46
N ILE A 63 13.40 -14.06 -8.82
CA ILE A 63 12.62 -13.89 -7.60
C ILE A 63 13.20 -14.85 -6.57
N VAL A 64 13.63 -14.30 -5.44
CA VAL A 64 14.22 -15.10 -4.35
C VAL A 64 13.34 -14.96 -3.12
N PHE A 65 12.93 -16.08 -2.56
CA PHE A 65 12.21 -16.15 -1.29
C PHE A 65 13.00 -17.02 -0.32
N ASP A 66 13.53 -16.42 0.74
CA ASP A 66 14.36 -17.09 1.75
C ASP A 66 15.38 -18.05 1.11
N LYS A 67 16.25 -17.51 0.25
CA LYS A 67 17.29 -18.24 -0.51
C LYS A 67 16.78 -19.21 -1.59
N ILE A 68 15.46 -19.34 -1.78
CA ILE A 68 14.88 -20.18 -2.83
C ILE A 68 14.71 -19.31 -4.10
N GLU A 69 15.34 -19.69 -5.20
CA GLU A 69 15.08 -19.11 -6.52
C GLU A 69 13.73 -19.62 -7.05
N VAL A 70 12.67 -18.83 -6.88
CA VAL A 70 11.28 -19.21 -7.18
C VAL A 70 11.10 -19.64 -8.66
N PRO A 71 11.65 -18.94 -9.66
CA PRO A 71 11.51 -19.34 -11.06
C PRO A 71 12.12 -20.71 -11.38
N LYS A 72 13.18 -21.10 -10.68
CA LYS A 72 13.89 -22.37 -10.90
C LYS A 72 13.36 -23.53 -10.07
N LEU A 73 12.37 -23.29 -9.18
CA LEU A 73 11.86 -24.30 -8.29
C LEU A 73 11.18 -25.45 -9.06
N PRO A 74 11.56 -26.72 -8.85
CA PRO A 74 10.90 -27.86 -9.46
C PRO A 74 9.41 -27.95 -9.07
N ASN A 75 8.54 -28.32 -10.00
CA ASN A 75 7.09 -28.40 -9.76
C ASN A 75 6.69 -29.27 -8.55
N LYS A 76 7.43 -30.36 -8.31
CA LYS A 76 7.21 -31.23 -7.14
C LYS A 76 7.42 -30.55 -5.78
N LEU A 77 8.17 -29.45 -5.73
CA LEU A 77 8.44 -28.67 -4.52
C LEU A 77 7.49 -27.47 -4.36
N LEU A 78 6.70 -27.13 -5.39
CA LEU A 78 5.76 -26.01 -5.34
C LEU A 78 4.76 -26.11 -4.17
N PRO A 79 4.17 -27.28 -3.84
CA PRO A 79 3.26 -27.35 -2.69
C PRO A 79 3.94 -26.94 -1.38
N LYS A 80 5.18 -27.42 -1.12
CA LYS A 80 5.95 -27.06 0.09
C LYS A 80 6.32 -25.56 0.10
N TYR A 81 6.64 -25.00 -1.04
CA TYR A 81 6.91 -23.57 -1.16
C TYR A 81 5.65 -22.73 -0.86
N ARG A 82 4.52 -23.08 -1.48
CA ARG A 82 3.25 -22.37 -1.28
C ARG A 82 2.72 -22.46 0.15
N GLN A 83 3.04 -23.54 0.89
CA GLN A 83 2.70 -23.66 2.31
C GLN A 83 3.36 -22.59 3.19
N ARG A 84 4.49 -22.02 2.76
CA ARG A 84 5.19 -20.93 3.46
C ARG A 84 4.57 -19.55 3.16
N LEU A 85 3.62 -19.49 2.22
CA LEU A 85 2.92 -18.27 1.79
C LEU A 85 1.44 -18.34 2.22
N GLY A 86 0.95 -17.31 2.88
CA GLY A 86 -0.48 -17.06 3.07
C GLY A 86 -0.94 -16.07 2.01
N ILE A 87 -1.96 -16.43 1.24
CA ILE A 87 -2.48 -15.55 0.20
C ILE A 87 -3.94 -15.28 0.44
N VAL A 88 -4.28 -14.01 0.55
CA VAL A 88 -5.66 -13.50 0.53
C VAL A 88 -5.88 -12.87 -0.82
N PHE A 89 -6.69 -13.53 -1.65
CA PHE A 89 -7.04 -13.06 -2.98
C PHE A 89 -8.17 -12.03 -2.93
N GLN A 90 -8.24 -11.15 -3.90
CA GLN A 90 -9.32 -10.17 -4.03
C GLN A 90 -10.71 -10.83 -4.14
N ASP A 91 -10.81 -12.02 -4.78
CA ASP A 91 -12.01 -12.84 -4.92
C ASP A 91 -12.24 -13.81 -3.73
N LEU A 92 -11.48 -13.66 -2.65
CA LEU A 92 -11.47 -14.42 -1.39
C LEU A 92 -11.30 -15.94 -1.52
N ARG A 93 -11.82 -16.57 -2.54
CA ARG A 93 -11.76 -18.01 -2.85
C ARG A 93 -12.21 -18.91 -1.70
N LEU A 94 -13.15 -18.46 -0.87
CA LEU A 94 -13.74 -19.33 0.15
C LEU A 94 -14.52 -20.48 -0.52
N LEU A 95 -14.48 -21.65 0.11
CA LEU A 95 -15.23 -22.82 -0.33
C LEU A 95 -16.71 -22.63 0.07
N GLU A 96 -17.56 -22.32 -0.88
CA GLU A 96 -18.98 -21.98 -0.65
C GLU A 96 -19.80 -23.14 -0.05
N SER A 97 -19.37 -24.37 -0.33
CA SER A 97 -20.01 -25.61 0.19
C SER A 97 -19.54 -26.00 1.59
N LYS A 98 -18.67 -25.19 2.21
CA LYS A 98 -18.10 -25.42 3.55
C LYS A 98 -18.38 -24.25 4.45
N THR A 99 -18.62 -24.52 5.74
CA THR A 99 -18.72 -23.48 6.75
C THR A 99 -17.39 -22.74 6.92
N LEU A 100 -17.39 -21.63 7.65
CA LEU A 100 -16.17 -20.88 7.95
C LEU A 100 -15.12 -21.76 8.66
N GLU A 101 -15.55 -22.50 9.68
CA GLU A 101 -14.68 -23.44 10.40
C GLU A 101 -14.11 -24.51 9.48
N GLU A 102 -14.92 -25.11 8.63
CA GLU A 102 -14.48 -26.12 7.67
C GLU A 102 -13.54 -25.55 6.60
N ASN A 103 -13.69 -24.28 6.22
CA ASN A 103 -12.74 -23.59 5.35
C ASN A 103 -11.34 -23.52 5.94
N ILE A 104 -11.23 -23.24 7.26
CA ILE A 104 -9.95 -23.18 7.98
C ILE A 104 -9.40 -24.59 8.14
N LYS A 105 -10.22 -25.54 8.64
CA LYS A 105 -9.85 -26.94 8.86
C LYS A 105 -9.32 -27.61 7.60
N PHE A 106 -9.95 -27.37 6.46
CA PHE A 106 -9.56 -27.96 5.18
C PHE A 106 -8.10 -27.67 4.82
N SER A 107 -7.61 -26.46 5.11
CA SER A 107 -6.21 -26.13 4.87
C SER A 107 -5.26 -26.96 5.78
N LEU A 108 -5.65 -27.21 7.02
CA LEU A 108 -4.87 -27.99 8.00
C LEU A 108 -4.91 -29.50 7.68
N GLU A 109 -6.07 -30.01 7.23
CA GLU A 109 -6.23 -31.39 6.79
C GLU A 109 -5.33 -31.74 5.60
N ILE A 110 -5.23 -30.83 4.60
CA ILE A 110 -4.33 -30.98 3.45
C ILE A 110 -2.86 -31.09 3.89
N LEU A 111 -2.51 -30.45 5.01
CA LEU A 111 -1.17 -30.53 5.60
C LEU A 111 -0.92 -31.82 6.38
N GLY A 112 -1.94 -32.65 6.57
CA GLY A 112 -1.85 -33.87 7.37
C GLY A 112 -1.68 -33.62 8.86
N LYS A 113 -2.22 -32.50 9.38
CA LYS A 113 -2.22 -32.20 10.80
C LYS A 113 -3.14 -33.15 11.55
N ASP A 114 -2.84 -33.45 12.80
CA ASP A 114 -3.69 -34.28 13.64
C ASP A 114 -4.96 -33.48 14.11
N ASP A 115 -5.98 -34.23 14.54
CA ASP A 115 -7.28 -33.67 14.93
C ASP A 115 -7.18 -32.65 16.08
N LYS A 116 -6.22 -32.85 17.00
CA LYS A 116 -5.98 -31.94 18.12
C LYS A 116 -5.40 -30.63 17.64
N GLU A 117 -4.36 -30.70 16.81
CA GLU A 117 -3.71 -29.52 16.22
C GLU A 117 -4.69 -28.75 15.33
N ILE A 118 -5.50 -29.46 14.52
CA ILE A 118 -6.56 -28.84 13.71
C ILE A 118 -7.54 -28.07 14.59
N LYS A 119 -8.01 -28.68 15.67
CA LYS A 119 -8.98 -28.04 16.58
C LYS A 119 -8.37 -26.81 17.24
N GLU A 120 -7.21 -26.94 17.86
CA GLU A 120 -6.53 -25.85 18.60
C GLU A 120 -6.21 -24.66 17.67
N THR A 121 -5.66 -24.95 16.48
CA THR A 121 -5.33 -23.91 15.50
C THR A 121 -6.59 -23.22 14.96
N THR A 122 -7.66 -23.99 14.71
CA THR A 122 -8.92 -23.42 14.20
C THR A 122 -9.57 -22.48 15.24
N GLU A 123 -9.62 -22.89 16.52
CA GLU A 123 -10.10 -22.05 17.62
C GLU A 123 -9.30 -20.74 17.72
N TYR A 124 -7.98 -20.83 17.73
CA TYR A 124 -7.09 -19.67 17.77
C TYR A 124 -7.32 -18.71 16.59
N LEU A 125 -7.44 -19.25 15.37
CA LEU A 125 -7.64 -18.42 14.18
C LEU A 125 -9.00 -17.72 14.17
N LEU A 126 -10.07 -18.44 14.59
CA LEU A 126 -11.39 -17.84 14.73
C LEU A 126 -11.41 -16.72 15.78
N GLU A 127 -10.68 -16.88 16.87
CA GLU A 127 -10.52 -15.85 17.91
C GLU A 127 -9.75 -14.64 17.37
N LEU A 128 -8.63 -14.87 16.69
CA LEU A 128 -7.80 -13.80 16.09
C LEU A 128 -8.59 -12.90 15.14
N VAL A 129 -9.49 -13.51 14.34
CA VAL A 129 -10.31 -12.75 13.37
C VAL A 129 -11.68 -12.34 13.94
N LYS A 130 -11.98 -12.66 15.20
CA LYS A 130 -13.24 -12.33 15.91
C LYS A 130 -14.48 -12.89 15.20
N LEU A 131 -14.44 -14.18 14.86
CA LEU A 131 -15.53 -14.87 14.16
C LEU A 131 -15.95 -16.19 14.84
N GLN A 132 -15.72 -16.35 16.15
CA GLN A 132 -16.10 -17.56 16.90
C GLN A 132 -17.60 -17.87 16.76
N ASP A 133 -18.44 -16.84 16.85
CA ASP A 133 -19.91 -16.97 16.75
C ASP A 133 -20.41 -17.20 15.33
N ARG A 134 -19.53 -17.08 14.35
CA ARG A 134 -19.81 -17.25 12.91
C ARG A 134 -19.28 -18.56 12.34
N ARG A 135 -18.64 -19.38 13.16
CA ARG A 135 -17.92 -20.61 12.75
C ARG A 135 -18.73 -21.57 11.90
N ASN A 136 -20.03 -21.70 12.20
CA ASN A 136 -20.93 -22.63 11.54
C ASN A 136 -21.67 -22.02 10.32
N LEU A 137 -21.39 -20.75 9.98
CA LEU A 137 -22.00 -20.08 8.85
C LEU A 137 -21.24 -20.38 7.55
N PHE A 138 -21.98 -20.53 6.46
CA PHE A 138 -21.43 -20.62 5.12
C PHE A 138 -21.02 -19.24 4.60
N PRO A 139 -20.07 -19.12 3.66
CA PRO A 139 -19.64 -17.84 3.11
C PRO A 139 -20.78 -16.92 2.68
N VAL A 140 -21.80 -17.46 2.02
CA VAL A 140 -22.99 -16.71 1.56
C VAL A 140 -23.79 -16.06 2.71
N GLN A 141 -23.65 -16.53 3.94
CA GLN A 141 -24.34 -16.04 5.13
C GLN A 141 -23.54 -14.99 5.89
N LEU A 142 -22.29 -14.74 5.48
CA LEU A 142 -21.37 -13.80 6.08
C LEU A 142 -21.43 -12.45 5.35
N SER A 143 -21.28 -11.35 6.08
CA SER A 143 -21.02 -10.03 5.48
C SER A 143 -19.67 -10.02 4.74
N GLY A 144 -19.46 -9.06 3.82
CA GLY A 144 -18.21 -8.93 3.09
C GLY A 144 -16.98 -8.83 4.01
N GLY A 145 -17.09 -8.06 5.10
CA GLY A 145 -16.03 -7.95 6.11
C GLY A 145 -15.78 -9.25 6.88
N GLU A 146 -16.84 -10.02 7.20
CA GLU A 146 -16.70 -11.34 7.83
C GLU A 146 -16.08 -12.35 6.87
N GLN A 147 -16.44 -12.35 5.60
CA GLN A 147 -15.82 -13.20 4.58
C GLN A 147 -14.34 -12.86 4.43
N GLN A 148 -13.98 -11.59 4.39
CA GLN A 148 -12.59 -11.13 4.29
C GLN A 148 -11.77 -11.62 5.48
N ARG A 149 -12.27 -11.43 6.71
CA ARG A 149 -11.61 -11.92 7.92
C ARG A 149 -11.49 -13.46 7.94
N GLY A 150 -12.51 -14.16 7.44
CA GLY A 150 -12.47 -15.61 7.26
C GLY A 150 -11.41 -16.05 6.27
N ALA A 151 -11.25 -15.35 5.14
CA ALA A 151 -10.20 -15.63 4.16
C ALA A 151 -8.81 -15.40 4.75
N ILE A 152 -8.61 -14.38 5.59
CA ILE A 152 -7.37 -14.14 6.31
C ILE A 152 -7.09 -15.30 7.28
N ALA A 153 -8.07 -15.75 8.07
CA ALA A 153 -7.91 -16.89 8.98
C ALA A 153 -7.47 -18.15 8.23
N ARG A 154 -8.12 -18.45 7.09
CA ARG A 154 -7.73 -19.59 6.26
C ARG A 154 -6.32 -19.45 5.68
N ALA A 155 -5.91 -18.24 5.25
CA ALA A 155 -4.56 -18.00 4.74
C ALA A 155 -3.47 -18.19 5.81
N LEU A 156 -3.82 -17.99 7.08
CA LEU A 156 -2.93 -18.18 8.23
C LEU A 156 -2.85 -19.63 8.73
N ALA A 157 -3.73 -20.51 8.29
CA ALA A 157 -3.80 -21.89 8.82
C ALA A 157 -2.45 -22.63 8.74
N ASN A 158 -1.65 -22.33 7.74
CA ASN A 158 -0.33 -22.94 7.54
C ASN A 158 0.81 -22.25 8.32
N ASN A 159 0.50 -21.29 9.19
CA ASN A 159 1.50 -20.45 9.85
C ASN A 159 2.55 -19.89 8.86
N PRO A 160 2.12 -19.13 7.84
CA PRO A 160 2.99 -18.69 6.76
C PRO A 160 4.06 -17.72 7.25
N GLU A 161 5.21 -17.71 6.58
CA GLU A 161 6.29 -16.76 6.82
C GLU A 161 6.00 -15.39 6.18
N LEU A 162 5.25 -15.40 5.06
CA LEU A 162 4.80 -14.22 4.36
C LEU A 162 3.30 -14.30 4.08
N LEU A 163 2.56 -13.31 4.55
CA LEU A 163 1.15 -13.10 4.20
C LEU A 163 1.06 -12.01 3.13
N VAL A 164 0.47 -12.32 1.99
CA VAL A 164 0.16 -11.35 0.92
C VAL A 164 -1.36 -11.17 0.84
N ALA A 165 -1.83 -9.95 0.96
CA ALA A 165 -3.26 -9.63 0.85
C ALA A 165 -3.49 -8.69 -0.34
N ASP A 166 -4.23 -9.16 -1.35
CA ASP A 166 -4.56 -8.40 -2.56
C ASP A 166 -5.92 -7.71 -2.39
N GLU A 167 -5.89 -6.36 -2.33
CA GLU A 167 -7.06 -5.48 -2.13
C GLU A 167 -7.95 -5.90 -0.94
N PRO A 168 -7.37 -6.11 0.26
CA PRO A 168 -8.10 -6.74 1.38
C PRO A 168 -9.24 -5.89 1.94
N THR A 169 -9.42 -4.66 1.48
CA THR A 169 -10.40 -3.71 1.96
C THR A 169 -11.23 -3.08 0.84
N GLY A 170 -10.98 -3.44 -0.41
CA GLY A 170 -11.48 -2.77 -1.60
C GLY A 170 -13.01 -2.70 -1.77
N ASN A 171 -13.76 -3.57 -1.07
CA ASN A 171 -15.23 -3.63 -1.16
C ASN A 171 -15.89 -3.60 0.22
N LEU A 172 -15.20 -3.05 1.23
CA LEU A 172 -15.66 -3.01 2.60
C LEU A 172 -16.05 -1.58 3.03
N ASP A 173 -16.94 -1.51 3.99
CA ASP A 173 -17.20 -0.27 4.70
C ASP A 173 -15.97 0.16 5.54
N PRO A 174 -15.87 1.44 5.95
CA PRO A 174 -14.71 1.93 6.67
C PRO A 174 -14.40 1.17 7.96
N ASP A 175 -15.42 0.79 8.73
CA ASP A 175 -15.25 0.10 10.00
C ASP A 175 -14.72 -1.32 9.80
N SER A 176 -15.27 -2.05 8.83
CA SER A 176 -14.77 -3.37 8.43
C SER A 176 -13.34 -3.30 7.89
N SER A 177 -13.02 -2.26 7.10
CA SER A 177 -11.67 -2.01 6.58
C SER A 177 -10.66 -1.83 7.70
N PHE A 178 -11.01 -1.06 8.73
CA PHE A 178 -10.15 -0.86 9.90
C PHE A 178 -9.95 -2.15 10.71
N GLN A 179 -11.00 -2.96 10.88
CA GLN A 179 -10.88 -4.25 11.56
C GLN A 179 -9.92 -5.19 10.82
N VAL A 180 -10.00 -5.25 9.48
CA VAL A 180 -9.09 -6.04 8.66
C VAL A 180 -7.65 -5.57 8.82
N LEU A 181 -7.40 -4.26 8.81
CA LEU A 181 -6.06 -3.71 9.01
C LEU A 181 -5.49 -3.99 10.41
N ASP A 182 -6.31 -3.88 11.44
CA ASP A 182 -5.89 -4.18 12.81
C ASP A 182 -5.51 -5.66 12.96
N ILE A 183 -6.23 -6.56 12.29
CA ILE A 183 -5.88 -7.98 12.24
C ILE A 183 -4.55 -8.18 11.52
N LEU A 184 -4.36 -7.60 10.32
CA LEU A 184 -3.10 -7.72 9.57
C LEU A 184 -1.91 -7.16 10.34
N ASN A 185 -2.09 -6.05 11.06
CA ASN A 185 -1.08 -5.47 11.93
C ASN A 185 -0.77 -6.37 13.15
N SER A 186 -1.78 -7.01 13.74
CA SER A 186 -1.60 -7.96 14.84
C SER A 186 -0.83 -9.21 14.38
N ILE A 187 -1.11 -9.71 13.18
CA ILE A 187 -0.40 -10.81 12.55
C ILE A 187 1.09 -10.45 12.35
N ASN A 188 1.35 -9.24 11.86
CA ASN A 188 2.73 -8.78 11.67
C ASN A 188 3.48 -8.63 13.00
N ARG A 189 2.82 -8.08 14.04
CA ARG A 189 3.41 -8.01 15.40
C ARG A 189 3.72 -9.39 15.97
N GLY A 190 2.99 -10.43 15.56
CA GLY A 190 3.26 -11.83 15.86
C GLY A 190 4.48 -12.41 15.12
N GLY A 191 5.14 -11.64 14.25
CA GLY A 191 6.37 -12.00 13.54
C GLY A 191 6.19 -12.42 12.09
N THR A 192 4.96 -12.54 11.58
CA THR A 192 4.69 -12.82 10.17
C THR A 192 5.02 -11.59 9.31
N THR A 193 5.75 -11.78 8.21
CA THR A 193 5.94 -10.73 7.21
C THR A 193 4.63 -10.46 6.47
N VAL A 194 4.25 -9.19 6.27
CA VAL A 194 2.97 -8.83 5.63
C VAL A 194 3.20 -7.90 4.45
N LEU A 195 2.67 -8.28 3.30
CA LEU A 195 2.61 -7.44 2.10
C LEU A 195 1.14 -7.19 1.73
N VAL A 196 0.70 -5.95 1.83
CA VAL A 196 -0.65 -5.53 1.41
C VAL A 196 -0.56 -4.86 0.05
N ILE A 197 -1.30 -5.38 -0.90
CA ILE A 197 -1.45 -4.81 -2.24
C ILE A 197 -2.75 -4.01 -2.23
N THR A 198 -2.69 -2.70 -2.48
CA THR A 198 -3.88 -1.85 -2.50
C THR A 198 -3.68 -0.57 -3.32
N HIS A 199 -4.79 0.07 -3.68
CA HIS A 199 -4.80 1.43 -4.22
C HIS A 199 -5.43 2.42 -3.24
N ASP A 200 -5.84 1.95 -2.05
CA ASP A 200 -6.48 2.77 -1.02
C ASP A 200 -5.44 3.60 -0.24
N ARG A 201 -5.53 4.93 -0.41
CA ARG A 201 -4.61 5.89 0.23
C ARG A 201 -4.85 6.05 1.72
N GLU A 202 -6.09 6.00 2.17
CA GLU A 202 -6.44 6.22 3.58
C GLU A 202 -5.83 5.13 4.46
N ILE A 203 -5.91 3.89 3.99
CA ILE A 203 -5.36 2.72 4.65
C ILE A 203 -3.83 2.81 4.77
N VAL A 204 -3.17 3.17 3.68
CA VAL A 204 -1.71 3.31 3.63
C VAL A 204 -1.24 4.40 4.59
N ASN A 205 -1.90 5.56 4.58
CA ASN A 205 -1.54 6.71 5.41
C ASN A 205 -1.77 6.46 6.91
N LYS A 206 -2.72 5.57 7.27
CA LYS A 206 -3.03 5.25 8.67
C LYS A 206 -1.91 4.48 9.36
N LEU A 207 -1.29 3.51 8.69
CA LEU A 207 -0.27 2.65 9.29
C LEU A 207 1.15 3.22 9.21
N LYS A 208 1.42 4.17 8.34
CA LYS A 208 2.73 4.86 8.18
C LYS A 208 3.92 3.89 8.08
N THR A 209 3.72 2.75 7.42
CA THR A 209 4.74 1.75 7.18
C THR A 209 5.42 1.98 5.82
N ARG A 210 6.26 1.05 5.37
CA ARG A 210 6.92 1.14 4.07
C ARG A 210 5.91 1.04 2.94
N VAL A 211 6.06 1.92 1.94
CA VAL A 211 5.21 2.01 0.75
C VAL A 211 6.06 1.86 -0.50
N ILE A 212 5.82 0.78 -1.24
CA ILE A 212 6.41 0.51 -2.54
C ILE A 212 5.38 0.91 -3.59
N ARG A 213 5.69 1.94 -4.39
CA ARG A 213 4.77 2.42 -5.41
C ARG A 213 5.12 1.89 -6.78
N MET A 214 4.12 1.36 -7.45
CA MET A 214 4.24 0.80 -8.78
C MET A 214 3.36 1.57 -9.77
N ASP A 215 3.89 1.82 -10.98
CA ASP A 215 3.14 2.38 -12.10
C ASP A 215 3.70 1.83 -13.43
N GLU A 216 2.81 1.54 -14.39
CA GLU A 216 3.18 1.02 -15.71
C GLU A 216 4.23 -0.11 -15.67
N GLY A 217 4.07 -1.04 -14.72
CA GLY A 217 4.96 -2.20 -14.56
C GLY A 217 6.33 -1.89 -13.96
N LYS A 218 6.57 -0.71 -13.40
CA LYS A 218 7.84 -0.29 -12.77
C LYS A 218 7.64 0.14 -11.34
N ILE A 219 8.67 -0.02 -10.52
CA ILE A 219 8.73 0.64 -9.21
C ILE A 219 9.15 2.10 -9.42
N ILE A 220 8.31 3.01 -8.98
CA ILE A 220 8.54 4.46 -9.10
C ILE A 220 8.99 5.10 -7.80
N SER A 221 8.72 4.46 -6.66
CA SER A 221 9.27 4.85 -5.36
C SER A 221 9.17 3.73 -4.34
N ASP A 222 10.02 3.80 -3.33
CA ASP A 222 10.12 2.87 -2.21
C ASP A 222 10.51 3.68 -0.97
N THR A 223 9.53 4.01 -0.13
CA THR A 223 9.70 4.97 0.97
C THR A 223 9.04 4.46 2.25
N LYS A 224 9.50 4.96 3.40
CA LYS A 224 8.77 4.83 4.66
C LYS A 224 7.85 6.04 4.82
N GLY A 225 6.55 5.82 5.05
CA GLY A 225 5.64 6.91 5.38
C GLY A 225 4.35 6.91 4.56
N GLU A 226 3.82 8.07 4.31
CA GLU A 226 2.50 8.29 3.73
C GLU A 226 2.52 8.15 2.21
N TYR A 227 1.39 7.74 1.65
CA TYR A 227 1.17 7.57 0.20
C TYR A 227 1.39 8.88 -0.59
N ASP A 228 1.11 10.02 0.04
CA ASP A 228 1.07 11.33 -0.63
C ASP A 228 2.40 12.12 -0.58
N THR A 229 3.44 11.61 0.08
CA THR A 229 4.75 12.29 0.17
C THR A 229 5.57 12.27 -1.11
N ILE A 230 5.04 11.72 -2.20
CA ILE A 230 5.78 11.58 -3.45
C ILE A 230 5.35 12.63 -4.46
N VAL A 231 6.16 13.66 -4.60
CA VAL A 231 6.11 14.60 -5.72
C VAL A 231 6.34 13.81 -7.02
N ARG A 232 5.36 13.77 -7.93
CA ARG A 232 5.56 13.20 -9.27
C ARG A 232 6.66 14.01 -9.97
N PRO A 233 7.74 13.40 -10.48
CA PRO A 233 8.58 14.10 -11.44
C PRO A 233 7.71 14.53 -12.62
N ALA A 234 7.80 15.78 -13.01
CA ALA A 234 7.08 16.31 -14.17
C ALA A 234 7.38 15.39 -15.36
N LYS A 235 6.33 14.91 -16.06
CA LYS A 235 6.51 14.22 -17.34
C LYS A 235 7.31 15.14 -18.24
N GLU A 236 8.49 14.71 -18.68
CA GLU A 236 9.18 15.36 -19.78
C GLU A 236 8.24 15.34 -20.98
N THR A 237 7.71 16.50 -21.31
CA THR A 237 6.99 16.70 -22.56
C THR A 237 8.00 16.55 -23.68
N SER A 238 7.96 15.41 -24.35
CA SER A 238 8.66 15.23 -25.63
C SER A 238 8.23 16.35 -26.57
N LYS A 239 9.21 17.12 -27.03
CA LYS A 239 9.05 18.15 -28.05
C LYS A 239 8.32 17.56 -29.25
N ILE A 240 7.12 18.02 -29.49
CA ILE A 240 6.43 17.83 -30.77
C ILE A 240 6.97 18.90 -31.71
N ASP A 241 7.57 18.47 -32.79
CA ASP A 241 8.08 19.32 -33.87
C ASP A 241 6.96 20.22 -34.42
N SER A 242 7.30 21.49 -34.46
CA SER A 242 6.54 22.56 -35.12
C SER A 242 6.62 22.39 -36.63
N ASN A 243 5.55 21.92 -37.29
CA ASN A 243 5.27 22.26 -38.69
C ASN A 243 3.89 21.76 -39.11
N ILE A 244 2.85 22.51 -38.87
CA ILE A 244 1.62 22.55 -39.70
C ILE A 244 1.13 24.00 -39.78
N LYS A 245 0.92 24.45 -41.00
CA LYS A 245 0.52 25.80 -41.40
C LYS A 245 -0.96 26.07 -41.15
N ILE A 246 -1.20 27.30 -40.81
CA ILE A 246 -2.37 28.09 -40.61
C ILE A 246 -3.44 27.89 -41.72
N GLY A 247 -4.71 27.81 -41.31
CA GLY A 247 -5.91 28.10 -42.07
C GLY A 247 -6.92 28.75 -41.13
N ASP A 248 -7.40 29.90 -41.52
CA ASP A 248 -8.16 30.89 -40.77
C ASP A 248 -9.62 30.47 -40.48
N GLU A 249 -10.16 31.15 -39.49
CA GLU A 249 -11.55 31.61 -39.20
C GLU A 249 -12.24 30.99 -37.98
N ALA A 250 -12.36 31.91 -37.01
CA ALA A 250 -13.52 32.35 -36.20
C ALA A 250 -14.25 31.31 -35.32
N ASP A 251 -14.26 31.42 -34.05
CA ASP A 251 -15.11 32.22 -33.20
C ASP A 251 -14.81 32.02 -31.72
N THR A 252 -14.88 33.08 -31.01
CA THR A 252 -14.72 33.30 -29.58
C THR A 252 -15.74 32.52 -28.75
N GLU A 253 -15.26 31.69 -27.81
CA GLU A 253 -15.91 31.50 -26.51
C GLU A 253 -14.84 31.37 -25.42
N PHE A 254 -14.75 32.43 -24.60
CA PHE A 254 -13.98 32.46 -23.37
C PHE A 254 -14.70 31.59 -22.33
N GLU A 255 -14.33 30.32 -22.18
CA GLU A 255 -14.60 29.57 -20.95
C GLU A 255 -13.62 30.04 -19.87
N GLN A 256 -14.15 30.85 -18.96
CA GLN A 256 -13.52 31.12 -17.67
C GLN A 256 -13.34 29.78 -16.91
N LYS A 257 -12.11 29.30 -16.84
CA LYS A 257 -11.74 28.29 -15.82
C LYS A 257 -12.02 28.91 -14.47
N LYS A 258 -13.05 28.43 -13.78
CA LYS A 258 -13.19 28.59 -12.33
C LYS A 258 -11.93 28.06 -11.67
N GLU A 259 -11.16 28.92 -11.02
CA GLU A 259 -10.14 28.53 -10.06
C GLU A 259 -10.89 27.77 -8.95
N GLU A 260 -10.59 26.48 -8.79
CA GLU A 260 -11.02 25.71 -7.62
C GLU A 260 -10.32 26.35 -6.42
N GLU A 261 -11.07 26.97 -5.52
CA GLU A 261 -10.56 27.47 -4.25
C GLU A 261 -10.04 26.26 -3.45
N VAL A 262 -8.72 26.19 -3.29
CA VAL A 262 -8.07 25.17 -2.48
C VAL A 262 -8.25 25.56 -1.02
N GLU A 263 -9.01 24.76 -0.26
CA GLU A 263 -9.20 24.95 1.18
C GLU A 263 -7.88 24.63 1.91
N TYR A 264 -7.35 25.60 2.68
CA TYR A 264 -6.09 25.46 3.41
C TYR A 264 -6.17 26.11 4.80
N ASP A 265 -5.19 25.81 5.66
CA ASP A 265 -5.10 26.31 7.03
C ASP A 265 -4.95 27.84 7.02
N SER A 266 -5.91 28.55 7.61
CA SER A 266 -5.95 30.02 7.66
C SER A 266 -4.72 30.66 8.32
N GLU A 267 -3.99 29.92 9.15
CA GLU A 267 -2.71 30.39 9.73
C GLU A 267 -1.61 30.53 8.64
N MET A 268 -1.75 29.85 7.50
CA MET A 268 -0.83 29.96 6.37
C MET A 268 -0.91 31.32 5.66
N ASP A 269 -2.01 32.09 5.82
CA ASP A 269 -2.14 33.45 5.31
C ASP A 269 -1.08 34.42 5.84
N LYS A 270 -0.40 34.05 6.93
CA LYS A 270 0.71 34.81 7.49
C LYS A 270 2.05 34.63 6.74
N LEU A 271 2.09 33.65 5.82
CA LEU A 271 3.24 33.48 4.92
C LEU A 271 3.24 34.55 3.81
N ASP A 272 4.40 34.83 3.25
CA ASP A 272 4.44 35.67 2.07
C ASP A 272 3.75 34.99 0.89
N LYS A 273 3.08 35.78 0.02
CA LYS A 273 2.25 35.28 -1.07
C LYS A 273 2.96 34.29 -2.02
N ARG A 274 4.27 34.47 -2.23
CA ARG A 274 5.04 33.59 -3.13
C ARG A 274 5.33 32.24 -2.48
N THR A 275 5.66 32.26 -1.22
CA THR A 275 5.91 31.05 -0.44
C THR A 275 4.61 30.27 -0.23
N LEU A 276 3.51 30.96 0.08
CA LEU A 276 2.18 30.37 0.18
C LEU A 276 1.78 29.70 -1.16
N GLN A 277 1.93 30.40 -2.29
CA GLN A 277 1.60 29.83 -3.59
C GLN A 277 2.43 28.57 -3.90
N LYS A 278 3.72 28.54 -3.59
CA LYS A 278 4.57 27.37 -3.77
C LYS A 278 4.08 26.16 -2.96
N PHE A 279 3.60 26.40 -1.74
CA PHE A 279 3.02 25.36 -0.90
C PHE A 279 1.68 24.87 -1.45
N LEU A 280 0.80 25.78 -1.86
CA LEU A 280 -0.49 25.41 -2.46
C LEU A 280 -0.33 24.65 -3.78
N ASP A 281 0.60 25.08 -4.65
CA ASP A 281 0.94 24.38 -5.89
C ASP A 281 1.47 22.97 -5.64
N ALA A 282 2.19 22.77 -4.51
CA ALA A 282 2.65 21.47 -4.05
C ALA A 282 1.61 20.71 -3.20
N LYS A 283 0.36 21.24 -3.09
CA LYS A 283 -0.73 20.69 -2.26
C LYS A 283 -0.39 20.57 -0.78
N ILE A 284 0.45 21.46 -0.27
CA ILE A 284 0.78 21.58 1.15
C ILE A 284 -0.18 22.62 1.74
N THR A 285 -1.25 22.14 2.38
CA THR A 285 -2.40 22.95 2.80
C THR A 285 -2.49 23.15 4.32
N SER A 286 -1.49 22.67 5.08
CA SER A 286 -1.48 22.86 6.55
C SER A 286 -0.08 23.13 7.09
N ILE A 287 -0.02 23.86 8.23
CA ILE A 287 1.26 24.15 8.90
C ILE A 287 1.92 22.88 9.43
N ASN A 288 1.16 21.88 9.83
CA ASN A 288 1.70 20.60 10.27
C ASN A 288 2.47 19.89 9.14
N LEU A 289 2.06 20.03 7.90
CA LEU A 289 2.81 19.52 6.74
C LEU A 289 4.11 20.30 6.56
N ILE A 290 4.07 21.63 6.68
CA ILE A 290 5.25 22.50 6.56
C ILE A 290 6.31 22.18 7.66
N LEU A 291 5.88 21.88 8.89
CA LEU A 291 6.75 21.53 10.00
C LEU A 291 7.53 20.22 9.78
N ASN A 292 7.05 19.36 8.92
CA ASN A 292 7.64 18.06 8.61
C ASN A 292 8.51 18.08 7.34
N LEU A 293 8.64 19.22 6.65
CA LEU A 293 9.50 19.36 5.46
C LEU A 293 10.98 19.31 5.82
N THR A 294 11.76 18.59 5.04
CA THR A 294 13.21 18.53 5.11
C THR A 294 13.85 19.70 4.33
N GLU A 295 15.15 19.88 4.50
CA GLU A 295 15.91 20.86 3.70
C GLU A 295 15.87 20.56 2.20
N ASP A 296 15.88 19.27 1.84
CA ASP A 296 15.77 18.81 0.45
C ASP A 296 14.39 19.10 -0.14
N ASP A 297 13.32 18.96 0.67
CA ASP A 297 11.96 19.31 0.24
C ASP A 297 11.83 20.80 -0.05
N LEU A 298 12.42 21.66 0.80
CA LEU A 298 12.42 23.10 0.58
C LEU A 298 13.22 23.51 -0.66
N LEU A 299 14.30 22.78 -0.97
CA LEU A 299 15.06 22.97 -2.20
C LEU A 299 14.24 22.57 -3.43
N ASN A 300 13.53 21.43 -3.36
CA ASN A 300 12.65 20.95 -4.44
C ASN A 300 11.48 21.92 -4.72
N LEU A 301 10.96 22.58 -3.68
CA LEU A 301 9.96 23.64 -3.76
C LEU A 301 10.54 24.99 -4.24
N LYS A 302 11.85 25.03 -4.55
CA LYS A 302 12.57 26.24 -4.96
C LYS A 302 12.39 27.40 -3.95
N ILE A 303 12.36 27.06 -2.66
CA ILE A 303 12.35 28.05 -1.57
C ILE A 303 13.74 28.67 -1.48
N VAL A 304 13.84 29.97 -1.78
CA VAL A 304 15.13 30.67 -1.76
C VAL A 304 15.54 31.05 -0.33
N LYS A 305 16.86 31.31 -0.10
CA LYS A 305 17.40 31.59 1.23
C LYS A 305 16.65 32.66 2.04
N LYS A 306 16.06 33.65 1.38
CA LYS A 306 15.27 34.70 2.03
C LYS A 306 13.94 34.16 2.52
N GLU A 307 13.22 33.45 1.68
CA GLU A 307 11.94 32.80 2.00
C GLU A 307 12.13 31.76 3.12
N LYS A 308 13.24 30.98 3.10
CA LYS A 308 13.57 30.03 4.16
C LYS A 308 13.72 30.70 5.53
N LYS A 309 14.42 31.85 5.61
CA LYS A 309 14.54 32.62 6.86
C LYS A 309 13.21 33.14 7.39
N GLU A 310 12.35 33.62 6.51
CA GLU A 310 11.03 34.11 6.86
C GLU A 310 10.11 32.95 7.32
N LEU A 311 10.19 31.82 6.66
CA LEU A 311 9.50 30.58 7.04
C LEU A 311 9.96 30.07 8.42
N GLU A 312 11.24 29.99 8.68
CA GLU A 312 11.79 29.57 10.00
C GLU A 312 11.34 30.52 11.13
N LYS A 313 11.28 31.82 10.87
CA LYS A 313 10.78 32.80 11.83
C LYS A 313 9.29 32.56 12.12
N PHE A 314 8.50 32.41 11.08
CA PHE A 314 7.06 32.13 11.18
C PHE A 314 6.78 30.84 11.97
N LEU A 315 7.47 29.73 11.66
CA LEU A 315 7.29 28.46 12.35
C LEU A 315 7.68 28.52 13.84
N LYS A 316 8.73 29.28 14.18
CA LYS A 316 9.11 29.52 15.59
C LYS A 316 8.02 30.29 16.34
N GLU A 317 7.46 31.33 15.75
CA GLU A 317 6.37 32.11 16.34
C GLU A 317 5.10 31.24 16.52
N TYR A 318 4.74 30.44 15.51
CA TYR A 318 3.63 29.51 15.56
C TYR A 318 3.76 28.48 16.69
N LEU A 319 4.93 27.83 16.80
CA LEU A 319 5.21 26.86 17.85
C LEU A 319 5.17 27.46 19.26
N ASN A 320 5.70 28.68 19.45
CA ASN A 320 5.65 29.37 20.73
C ASN A 320 4.21 29.74 21.14
N ASN A 321 3.40 30.25 20.22
CA ASN A 321 2.02 30.60 20.47
C ASN A 321 1.14 29.37 20.79
N ASN A 322 1.46 28.20 20.22
CA ASN A 322 0.73 26.95 20.51
C ASN A 322 1.24 26.22 21.76
N LYS A 323 2.45 26.48 22.24
CA LYS A 323 2.90 26.02 23.58
C LYS A 323 2.16 26.74 24.71
N CYS A 324 2.00 28.05 24.62
CA CYS A 324 1.23 28.81 25.63
C CYS A 324 -0.22 28.35 25.74
N LYS A 325 -0.88 27.99 24.63
CA LYS A 325 -2.27 27.47 24.64
C LYS A 325 -2.42 26.08 25.28
N LYS A 326 -1.35 25.28 25.39
CA LYS A 326 -1.36 23.98 26.07
C LYS A 326 -1.14 24.10 27.59
N ASP A 327 -0.40 25.10 28.02
CA ASP A 327 -0.13 25.34 29.45
C ASP A 327 -1.33 25.99 30.14
N ASP A 328 -2.07 26.88 29.48
CA ASP A 328 -3.32 27.48 29.98
C ASP A 328 -4.46 26.46 30.15
N LYS A 329 -4.50 25.37 29.34
CA LYS A 329 -5.48 24.29 29.51
C LYS A 329 -5.15 23.32 30.66
N LYS A 330 -3.91 23.30 31.16
CA LYS A 330 -3.51 22.46 32.30
C LYS A 330 -3.70 23.16 33.68
N GLN A 331 -3.95 24.48 33.69
CA GLN A 331 -4.23 25.22 34.93
C GLN A 331 -5.73 25.37 35.21
N ASN A 332 -6.62 24.95 34.29
CA ASN A 332 -8.08 25.05 34.42
C ASN A 332 -8.80 23.68 34.37
N SER A 333 -8.13 22.60 34.76
CA SER A 333 -8.73 21.27 34.96
C SER A 333 -8.36 20.68 36.32
#